data_f17ed1361a3a2b3501651790bb283525
#
_entry.id   f17ed1361a3a2b3501651790bb283525
#
_cell.length_a   1.000
_cell.length_b   1.000
_cell.length_c   1.000
_cell.angle_alpha   90.00
_cell.angle_beta   90.00
_cell.angle_gamma   90.00
#
_symmetry.space_group_name_H-M   'P 1'
#
loop_
_entity.id
_entity.type
_entity.pdbx_description
1 polymer ?
#
loop_
_entity_poly.entity_id
_entity_poly.type
_entity_poly.pdbx_seq_one_letter_code
_entity_poly.pdbx_strand_id
1 'polypeptide(L)'
;MTDKLIEKAIEMRSMAIAPYSKYKVGSAILTDSGAMFGGCNVESSSYGLTCCAERIAIYNAVSNGHTKFSALAVATNNGGKPCGACRQVIWDLCGEISIYISDSSGNINDTTSLKLLPNPFDRDML
;
A
#
# COMPACT_ATOMS: atom_id res chain seq x y z
N MET A 1 -1.65 16.65 4.68
CA MET A 1 -1.15 15.27 4.94
C MET A 1 -1.28 14.38 3.73
N THR A 2 -2.41 14.43 3.03
CA THR A 2 -2.62 13.59 1.83
C THR A 2 -1.55 13.80 0.76
N ASP A 3 -1.22 15.05 0.45
CA ASP A 3 -0.19 15.36 -0.56
C ASP A 3 1.17 14.79 -0.18
N LYS A 4 1.56 14.91 1.09
CA LYS A 4 2.83 14.36 1.59
C LYS A 4 2.85 12.83 1.56
N LEU A 5 1.70 12.21 1.82
CA LEU A 5 1.56 10.76 1.77
C LEU A 5 1.77 10.25 0.33
N ILE A 6 1.14 10.91 -0.63
CA ILE A 6 1.29 10.58 -2.05
C ILE A 6 2.73 10.81 -2.50
N GLU A 7 3.35 11.92 -2.11
CA GLU A 7 4.75 12.20 -2.43
C GLU A 7 5.67 11.11 -1.90
N LYS A 8 5.41 10.63 -0.68
CA LYS A 8 6.20 9.55 -0.08
C LYS A 8 6.06 8.26 -0.89
N ALA A 9 4.85 7.94 -1.34
CA ALA A 9 4.62 6.76 -2.18
C ALA A 9 5.37 6.88 -3.52
N ILE A 10 5.36 8.05 -4.13
CA ILE A 10 6.07 8.31 -5.40
C ILE A 10 7.58 8.14 -5.20
N GLU A 11 8.11 8.70 -4.12
CA GLU A 11 9.53 8.55 -3.76
C GLU A 11 9.90 7.07 -3.60
N MET A 12 9.09 6.33 -2.86
CA MET A 12 9.34 4.92 -2.60
C MET A 12 9.32 4.06 -3.86
N ARG A 13 8.55 4.45 -4.87
CA ARG A 13 8.49 3.72 -6.14
C ARG A 13 9.87 3.63 -6.79
N SER A 14 10.71 4.67 -6.67
CA SER A 14 12.05 4.68 -7.25
C SER A 14 12.99 3.65 -6.60
N MET A 15 12.66 3.17 -5.40
CA MET A 15 13.44 2.17 -4.68
C MET A 15 13.06 0.74 -5.02
N ALA A 16 12.01 0.53 -5.80
CA ALA A 16 11.47 -0.80 -6.10
C ALA A 16 12.50 -1.69 -6.81
N ILE A 17 12.49 -2.98 -6.46
CA ILE A 17 13.31 -4.01 -7.11
C ILE A 17 12.36 -4.92 -7.87
N ALA A 18 12.18 -4.65 -9.16
CA ALA A 18 11.21 -5.36 -10.02
C ALA A 18 11.85 -5.86 -11.30
N PRO A 19 12.89 -6.75 -11.21
CA PRO A 19 13.61 -7.20 -12.40
C PRO A 19 12.80 -8.12 -13.29
N TYR A 20 11.76 -8.75 -12.76
CA TYR A 20 10.93 -9.72 -13.48
C TYR A 20 9.74 -9.06 -14.17
N SER A 21 8.90 -8.36 -13.40
CA SER A 21 7.69 -7.71 -13.93
C SER A 21 7.96 -6.39 -14.61
N LYS A 22 9.03 -5.69 -14.24
CA LYS A 22 9.31 -4.30 -14.62
C LYS A 22 8.22 -3.33 -14.13
N TYR A 23 7.36 -3.79 -13.22
CA TYR A 23 6.25 -2.99 -12.69
C TYR A 23 6.60 -2.50 -11.28
N LYS A 24 7.10 -1.26 -11.22
CA LYS A 24 7.53 -0.65 -9.96
C LYS A 24 6.36 0.00 -9.25
N VAL A 25 6.23 -0.30 -7.97
CA VAL A 25 5.18 0.24 -7.10
C VAL A 25 5.82 0.86 -5.86
N GLY A 26 5.34 2.02 -5.46
CA GLY A 26 5.67 2.63 -4.19
C GLY A 26 4.41 2.78 -3.37
N SER A 27 4.57 2.76 -2.05
CA SER A 27 3.44 2.93 -1.13
C SER A 27 3.88 3.67 0.11
N ALA A 28 2.92 4.30 0.78
CA ALA A 28 3.14 4.93 2.08
C ALA A 28 1.87 4.79 2.92
N ILE A 29 2.05 4.46 4.18
CA ILE A 29 0.96 4.33 5.15
C ILE A 29 1.03 5.48 6.15
N LEU A 30 -0.12 6.08 6.45
CA LEU A 30 -0.25 7.14 7.43
C LEU A 30 -0.90 6.57 8.69
N THR A 31 -0.23 6.73 9.82
CA THR A 31 -0.80 6.34 11.11
C THR A 31 -1.79 7.39 11.61
N ASP A 32 -2.62 7.04 12.56
CA ASP A 32 -3.56 7.97 13.19
C ASP A 32 -2.85 9.09 13.97
N SER A 33 -1.60 8.85 14.40
CA SER A 33 -0.78 9.85 15.08
C SER A 33 -0.02 10.78 14.12
N GLY A 34 -0.12 10.56 12.82
CA GLY A 34 0.52 11.40 11.81
C GLY A 34 1.87 10.93 11.32
N ALA A 35 2.36 9.77 11.76
CA ALA A 35 3.61 9.20 11.27
C ALA A 35 3.39 8.53 9.90
N MET A 36 4.40 8.56 9.05
CA MET A 36 4.37 7.95 7.72
C MET A 36 5.46 6.90 7.58
N PHE A 37 5.13 5.77 6.96
CA PHE A 37 6.09 4.71 6.67
C PHE A 37 5.96 4.31 5.21
N GLY A 38 7.10 4.17 4.54
CA GLY A 38 7.14 3.84 3.13
C GLY A 38 7.41 2.37 2.85
N GLY A 39 7.08 1.96 1.65
CA GLY A 39 7.39 0.64 1.11
C GLY A 39 7.46 0.67 -0.39
N CYS A 40 8.17 -0.30 -0.95
CA CYS A 40 8.24 -0.52 -2.39
C CYS A 40 8.16 -2.01 -2.65
N ASN A 41 7.81 -2.42 -3.88
CA ASN A 41 7.78 -3.84 -4.18
C ASN A 41 9.20 -4.39 -4.36
N VAL A 42 9.41 -5.59 -3.81
CA VAL A 42 10.68 -6.31 -3.89
C VAL A 42 10.39 -7.71 -4.40
N GLU A 43 10.88 -7.99 -5.61
CA GLU A 43 10.62 -9.26 -6.27
C GLU A 43 11.71 -10.27 -5.99
N SER A 44 11.33 -11.54 -5.94
CA SER A 44 12.22 -12.67 -5.76
C SER A 44 12.16 -13.57 -6.98
N SER A 45 13.28 -14.26 -7.28
CA SER A 45 13.30 -15.33 -8.27
C SER A 45 12.40 -16.50 -7.84
N SER A 46 12.18 -16.67 -6.55
CA SER A 46 11.10 -17.50 -6.01
C SER A 46 9.86 -16.63 -5.92
N TYR A 47 9.02 -16.64 -6.93
CA TYR A 47 7.93 -15.69 -7.11
C TYR A 47 7.02 -15.55 -5.88
N GLY A 48 6.79 -16.63 -5.15
CA GLY A 48 5.99 -16.61 -3.94
C GLY A 48 6.58 -15.77 -2.81
N LEU A 49 7.85 -15.43 -2.86
CA LEU A 49 8.52 -14.60 -1.86
C LEU A 49 8.46 -13.09 -2.18
N THR A 50 7.98 -12.75 -3.37
CA THR A 50 7.79 -11.35 -3.76
C THR A 50 6.84 -10.66 -2.78
N CYS A 51 7.21 -9.45 -2.35
CA CYS A 51 6.35 -8.65 -1.46
C CYS A 51 5.96 -7.35 -2.14
N CYS A 52 4.66 -7.05 -2.12
CA CYS A 52 4.12 -5.82 -2.70
C CYS A 52 4.44 -4.62 -1.81
N ALA A 53 4.51 -3.44 -2.44
CA ALA A 53 4.82 -2.18 -1.76
C ALA A 53 3.90 -1.88 -0.58
N GLU A 54 2.60 -2.11 -0.74
CA GLU A 54 1.61 -1.82 0.28
C GLU A 54 1.84 -2.63 1.54
N ARG A 55 2.14 -3.92 1.39
CA ARG A 55 2.43 -4.78 2.55
C ARG A 55 3.72 -4.38 3.25
N ILE A 56 4.75 -4.02 2.47
CA ILE A 56 6.01 -3.55 3.08
C ILE A 56 5.77 -2.27 3.87
N ALA A 57 5.02 -1.31 3.34
CA ALA A 57 4.70 -0.07 4.05
C ALA A 57 3.96 -0.34 5.37
N ILE A 58 2.93 -1.17 5.32
CA ILE A 58 2.13 -1.51 6.50
C ILE A 58 2.98 -2.27 7.53
N TYR A 59 3.74 -3.27 7.09
CA TYR A 59 4.58 -4.06 7.99
C TYR A 59 5.70 -3.22 8.61
N ASN A 60 6.24 -2.26 7.85
CA ASN A 60 7.20 -1.30 8.39
C ASN A 60 6.60 -0.50 9.54
N ALA A 61 5.39 0.01 9.38
CA ALA A 61 4.69 0.72 10.45
C ALA A 61 4.40 -0.18 11.65
N VAL A 62 3.93 -1.39 11.42
CA VAL A 62 3.65 -2.36 12.49
C VAL A 62 4.91 -2.68 13.27
N SER A 63 6.04 -2.91 12.59
CA SER A 63 7.31 -3.22 13.24
C SER A 63 7.88 -2.03 14.01
N ASN A 64 7.39 -0.82 13.75
CA ASN A 64 7.70 0.37 14.51
C ASN A 64 6.67 0.68 15.61
N GLY A 65 5.77 -0.23 15.89
CA GLY A 65 4.84 -0.14 17.03
C GLY A 65 3.49 0.49 16.73
N HIS A 66 3.15 0.73 15.47
CA HIS A 66 1.88 1.36 15.10
C HIS A 66 0.84 0.32 14.73
N THR A 67 -0.39 0.49 15.23
CA THR A 67 -1.50 -0.43 15.00
C THR A 67 -2.77 0.25 14.49
N LYS A 68 -2.78 1.59 14.43
CA LYS A 68 -3.94 2.37 13.98
C LYS A 68 -3.54 3.26 12.82
N PHE A 69 -4.30 3.18 11.74
CA PHE A 69 -3.97 3.81 10.47
C PHE A 69 -5.13 4.63 9.94
N SER A 70 -4.83 5.67 9.17
CA SER A 70 -5.86 6.55 8.61
C SER A 70 -5.90 6.57 7.09
N ALA A 71 -4.78 6.32 6.40
CA ALA A 71 -4.74 6.37 4.95
C ALA A 71 -3.54 5.62 4.39
N LEU A 72 -3.68 5.15 3.15
CA LEU A 72 -2.61 4.51 2.38
C LEU A 72 -2.53 5.18 1.02
N ALA A 73 -1.33 5.46 0.55
CA ALA A 73 -1.10 5.90 -0.83
C ALA A 73 -0.33 4.83 -1.60
N VAL A 74 -0.65 4.70 -2.88
CA VAL A 74 0.01 3.78 -3.81
C VAL A 74 0.38 4.57 -5.06
N ALA A 75 1.63 4.42 -5.51
CA ALA A 75 2.12 5.07 -6.73
C ALA A 75 2.57 4.01 -7.72
N THR A 76 2.01 4.07 -8.92
CA THR A 76 2.34 3.17 -10.01
C THR A 76 2.47 3.95 -11.31
N ASN A 77 2.92 3.30 -12.37
CA ASN A 77 3.02 3.88 -13.69
C ASN A 77 1.63 4.22 -14.27
N ASN A 78 0.68 3.33 -14.09
CA ASN A 78 -0.63 3.36 -14.78
C ASN A 78 -1.83 3.47 -13.83
N GLY A 79 -1.61 3.71 -12.55
CA GLY A 79 -2.70 3.78 -11.58
C GLY A 79 -3.26 2.42 -11.18
N GLY A 80 -2.46 1.37 -11.30
CA GLY A 80 -2.88 0.03 -10.87
C GLY A 80 -3.27 -0.02 -9.41
N LYS A 81 -4.37 -0.71 -9.12
CA LYS A 81 -4.89 -0.85 -7.76
C LYS A 81 -4.16 -1.95 -7.00
N PRO A 82 -4.20 -1.95 -5.67
CA PRO A 82 -3.62 -3.03 -4.88
C PRO A 82 -4.12 -4.40 -5.31
N CYS A 83 -3.23 -5.39 -5.32
CA CYS A 83 -3.62 -6.78 -5.63
C CYS A 83 -4.51 -7.36 -4.54
N GLY A 84 -5.11 -8.52 -4.81
CA GLY A 84 -6.03 -9.16 -3.85
C GLY A 84 -5.40 -9.46 -2.50
N ALA A 85 -4.14 -9.92 -2.49
CA ALA A 85 -3.42 -10.20 -1.24
C ALA A 85 -3.24 -8.91 -0.42
N CYS A 86 -2.87 -7.81 -1.07
CA CYS A 86 -2.71 -6.53 -0.38
C CYS A 86 -4.04 -6.01 0.14
N ARG A 87 -5.13 -6.18 -0.60
CA ARG A 87 -6.47 -5.76 -0.15
C ARG A 87 -6.87 -6.49 1.14
N GLN A 88 -6.57 -7.77 1.23
CA GLN A 88 -6.83 -8.56 2.44
C GLN A 88 -6.01 -8.05 3.62
N VAL A 89 -4.71 -7.81 3.41
CA VAL A 89 -3.81 -7.31 4.45
C VAL A 89 -4.23 -5.90 4.91
N ILE A 90 -4.59 -5.03 3.98
CA ILE A 90 -5.08 -3.69 4.30
C ILE A 90 -6.31 -3.79 5.21
N TRP A 91 -7.26 -4.63 4.85
CA TRP A 91 -8.47 -4.82 5.66
C TRP A 91 -8.14 -5.38 7.06
N ASP A 92 -7.30 -6.42 7.12
CA ASP A 92 -6.97 -7.06 8.39
C ASP A 92 -6.26 -6.13 9.37
N LEU A 93 -5.32 -5.33 8.87
CA LEU A 93 -4.46 -4.53 9.74
C LEU A 93 -4.91 -3.08 9.89
N CYS A 94 -5.60 -2.54 8.89
CA CYS A 94 -5.97 -1.13 8.87
C CYS A 94 -7.48 -0.89 9.00
N GLY A 95 -8.31 -1.90 8.69
CA GLY A 95 -9.76 -1.72 8.64
C GLY A 95 -10.16 -0.82 7.47
N GLU A 96 -11.23 -0.05 7.64
CA GLU A 96 -11.71 0.87 6.60
C GLU A 96 -10.90 2.16 6.65
N ILE A 97 -10.06 2.37 5.65
CA ILE A 97 -9.24 3.57 5.50
C ILE A 97 -9.35 4.12 4.09
N SER A 98 -8.96 5.38 3.92
CA SER A 98 -8.84 6.01 2.61
C SER A 98 -7.62 5.48 1.88
N ILE A 99 -7.75 5.24 0.57
CA ILE A 99 -6.67 4.76 -0.28
C ILE A 99 -6.57 5.70 -1.48
N TYR A 100 -5.38 6.25 -1.71
CA TYR A 100 -5.09 7.18 -2.81
C TYR A 100 -4.15 6.50 -3.79
N ILE A 101 -4.57 6.38 -5.05
CA ILE A 101 -3.80 5.71 -6.09
C ILE A 101 -3.38 6.73 -7.12
N SER A 102 -2.08 6.93 -7.28
CA SER A 102 -1.53 7.88 -8.25
C SER A 102 -0.87 7.17 -9.41
N ASP A 103 -0.95 7.80 -10.60
CA ASP A 103 -0.23 7.35 -11.78
C ASP A 103 0.93 8.30 -12.11
N SER A 104 1.69 8.00 -13.15
CA SER A 104 2.84 8.80 -13.55
C SER A 104 2.46 10.14 -14.18
N SER A 105 1.19 10.33 -14.54
CA SER A 105 0.67 11.60 -15.09
C SER A 105 0.13 12.54 -14.00
N GLY A 106 0.16 12.13 -12.73
CA GLY A 106 -0.33 12.93 -11.62
C GLY A 106 -1.81 12.77 -11.34
N ASN A 107 -2.50 11.85 -12.02
CA ASN A 107 -3.89 11.54 -11.70
C ASN A 107 -3.98 10.77 -10.40
N ILE A 108 -4.96 11.10 -9.57
CA ILE A 108 -5.18 10.48 -8.27
C ILE A 108 -6.60 9.93 -8.23
N ASN A 109 -6.72 8.65 -7.89
CA ASN A 109 -8.00 7.97 -7.72
C ASN A 109 -8.20 7.69 -6.23
N ASP A 110 -9.26 8.24 -5.65
CA ASP A 110 -9.62 8.02 -4.25
C ASP A 110 -10.55 6.81 -4.14
N THR A 111 -10.23 5.92 -3.21
CA THR A 111 -11.07 4.77 -2.90
C THR A 111 -10.94 4.41 -1.41
N THR A 112 -11.50 3.29 -1.00
CA THR A 112 -11.40 2.82 0.40
C THR A 112 -11.16 1.31 0.43
N SER A 113 -10.80 0.81 1.60
CA SER A 113 -10.56 -0.62 1.83
C SER A 113 -11.78 -1.45 1.43
N LEU A 114 -12.98 -1.06 1.87
CA LEU A 114 -14.22 -1.82 1.57
C LEU A 114 -14.63 -1.75 0.11
N LYS A 115 -14.37 -0.62 -0.55
CA LYS A 115 -14.66 -0.52 -2.00
C LYS A 115 -13.77 -1.46 -2.80
N LEU A 116 -12.53 -1.68 -2.35
CA LEU A 116 -11.59 -2.59 -3.02
C LEU A 116 -11.81 -4.05 -2.64
N LEU A 117 -12.39 -4.33 -1.47
CA LEU A 117 -12.63 -5.68 -0.98
C LEU A 117 -14.01 -5.75 -0.32
N PRO A 118 -15.10 -5.74 -1.10
CA PRO A 118 -16.45 -5.83 -0.54
C PRO A 118 -16.68 -7.21 0.10
N ASN A 119 -17.41 -7.21 1.22
CA ASN A 119 -17.71 -8.41 2.00
C ASN A 119 -16.44 -9.19 2.39
N PRO A 120 -15.46 -8.55 3.05
CA PRO A 120 -14.18 -9.18 3.28
C PRO A 120 -14.25 -10.30 4.31
N PHE A 121 -13.41 -11.31 4.12
CA PHE A 121 -13.10 -12.25 5.19
C PHE A 121 -12.20 -11.56 6.22
N ASP A 122 -12.46 -11.77 7.51
CA ASP A 122 -11.61 -11.22 8.57
C ASP A 122 -11.67 -12.09 9.83
N ARG A 123 -10.99 -11.63 10.89
CA ARG A 123 -10.90 -12.37 12.16
C ARG A 123 -12.25 -12.61 12.82
N ASP A 124 -13.27 -11.81 12.51
CA ASP A 124 -14.61 -11.98 13.07
C ASP A 124 -15.27 -13.26 12.56
N MET A 125 -14.76 -13.85 11.47
CA MET A 125 -15.21 -15.12 10.93
C MET A 125 -14.59 -16.33 11.67
N LEU A 126 -13.57 -16.09 12.47
CA LEU A 126 -12.81 -17.14 13.16
C LEU A 126 -13.28 -17.33 14.66
#